data_d7a56a4c2ab31c12bc1be4a94b882fd0
#
_entry.id   d7a56a4c2ab31c12bc1be4a94b882fd0
#
_cell.length_a   1.000
_cell.length_b   1.000
_cell.length_c   1.000
_cell.angle_alpha   90.00
_cell.angle_beta   90.00
_cell.angle_gamma   90.00
#
_symmetry.space_group_name_H-M   'P 1'
#
loop_
_entity.id
_entity.type
_entity.pdbx_description
1 polymer ?
#
loop_
_entity_poly.entity_id
_entity_poly.type
_entity_poly.pdbx_seq_one_letter_code
_entity_poly.pdbx_strand_id
1 'polypeptide(L)'
;MNMPKQISEMLAAPAHAEQPTTRQFTRRDLLSVVRAAAVAPVVAAPAMSVAQAASTDTSNELIYMSATKLAGLIRAGKVSASEAVEAYIARQLSVNDELNAVVMNSYARARKEAAAADKAGARGDWMGPLHGVPMTIKDSLDTEGVITTGATYGRQQYIPKQDATVVARVRKAGAILLGKTNTPEFTLGGLAGINAASNLLYGSSHNPYDMTRSTSGSSGGAGAIVAAGGAAFDIGSDWGGSIRGPAHNNGIAGIKPTSIRVPRTGHIVDYGGLFDLWQQLGPMTRRVEDLSLITPIISGPDYRDASCAPVPWADPAAVNLKKLKVAFFASNGVSETDDDVKNTVIQAAKWMEGVATSVTEDLPKAILQDLYDARTKLTNADGWAFYKRMAAKWGTQNFSPSVSERMKTLTPISTADTVAAWDAADDAKSRMLGWIQKYDVLLCPVAGKAAEVIDRPASAARPNAYTWSYTGAFNSTGWPVVVVRCGTSADGKLPIGIQIVAAPWREDICLAVASFLESKSGGWKKPPI
;
A
#
# COMPACT_ATOMS: atom_id res chain seq x y z
N MET A 1 54.27 -11.30 -22.12
CA MET A 1 54.27 -9.85 -21.81
C MET A 1 53.94 -9.71 -20.34
N ASN A 2 54.92 -9.23 -19.55
CA ASN A 2 54.85 -9.15 -18.10
C ASN A 2 53.95 -8.01 -17.63
N MET A 3 53.03 -8.31 -16.70
CA MET A 3 52.32 -7.27 -15.92
C MET A 3 53.21 -6.73 -14.78
N PRO A 4 53.08 -5.45 -14.42
CA PRO A 4 53.94 -4.85 -13.39
C PRO A 4 53.59 -5.26 -11.96
N LYS A 5 54.63 -5.40 -11.15
CA LYS A 5 54.66 -5.84 -9.75
C LYS A 5 54.08 -4.88 -8.67
N GLN A 6 53.23 -3.96 -9.00
CA GLN A 6 52.77 -2.91 -8.04
C GLN A 6 51.37 -3.11 -7.43
N ILE A 7 50.68 -4.21 -7.69
CA ILE A 7 49.32 -4.46 -7.12
C ILE A 7 49.34 -5.47 -5.95
N SER A 8 50.49 -6.07 -5.65
CA SER A 8 50.62 -7.12 -4.62
C SER A 8 50.86 -6.61 -3.19
N GLU A 9 51.14 -5.34 -2.97
CA GLU A 9 51.50 -4.79 -1.65
C GLU A 9 50.39 -3.99 -0.93
N MET A 10 49.15 -3.94 -1.45
CA MET A 10 48.06 -3.23 -0.81
C MET A 10 47.03 -4.10 -0.05
N LEU A 11 47.34 -5.40 0.19
CA LEU A 11 46.40 -6.31 0.85
C LEU A 11 46.98 -6.94 2.15
N ALA A 12 47.90 -6.29 2.85
CA ALA A 12 48.31 -6.71 4.19
C ALA A 12 47.85 -5.65 5.23
N ALA A 13 46.67 -5.83 5.80
CA ALA A 13 46.22 -5.15 7.02
C ALA A 13 46.52 -6.03 8.25
N PRO A 14 46.99 -5.46 9.37
CA PRO A 14 47.36 -6.23 10.56
C PRO A 14 46.11 -6.74 11.32
N ALA A 15 46.23 -7.96 11.82
CA ALA A 15 45.32 -8.59 12.77
C ALA A 15 45.36 -7.88 14.13
N HIS A 16 44.25 -7.84 14.81
CA HIS A 16 43.91 -7.36 16.14
C HIS A 16 43.30 -5.93 16.19
N ALA A 17 41.99 -5.90 16.00
CA ALA A 17 41.11 -4.94 16.64
C ALA A 17 39.96 -5.71 17.33
N GLU A 18 39.84 -5.52 18.64
CA GLU A 18 38.80 -6.11 19.48
C GLU A 18 37.40 -5.76 18.94
N GLN A 19 36.55 -6.80 18.81
CA GLN A 19 35.15 -6.62 18.42
C GLN A 19 34.40 -5.91 19.56
N PRO A 20 33.68 -4.82 19.28
CA PRO A 20 32.77 -4.27 20.27
C PRO A 20 31.59 -5.24 20.47
N THR A 21 31.34 -5.63 21.70
CA THR A 21 30.19 -6.43 22.11
C THR A 21 28.90 -5.72 21.68
N THR A 22 28.17 -6.30 20.76
CA THR A 22 26.87 -5.85 20.29
C THR A 22 25.85 -5.95 21.42
N ARG A 23 25.58 -4.84 22.07
CA ARG A 23 24.47 -4.71 23.02
C ARG A 23 23.17 -4.79 22.22
N GLN A 24 22.40 -5.83 22.38
CA GLN A 24 21.06 -5.93 21.82
C GLN A 24 20.17 -4.88 22.48
N PHE A 25 19.71 -3.91 21.72
CA PHE A 25 18.72 -2.93 22.18
C PHE A 25 17.33 -3.57 22.16
N THR A 26 16.66 -3.54 23.31
CA THR A 26 15.28 -4.00 23.43
C THR A 26 14.29 -2.87 23.08
N ARG A 27 13.02 -3.23 22.84
CA ARG A 27 11.92 -2.28 22.61
C ARG A 27 11.85 -1.18 23.71
N ARG A 28 12.27 -1.50 24.95
CA ARG A 28 12.36 -0.55 26.06
C ARG A 28 13.46 0.49 25.87
N ASP A 29 14.60 0.10 25.32
CA ASP A 29 15.73 1.01 25.10
C ASP A 29 15.44 2.05 24.01
N LEU A 30 14.73 1.66 22.95
CA LEU A 30 14.26 2.59 21.90
C LEU A 30 13.22 3.60 22.44
N LEU A 31 12.31 3.15 23.32
CA LEU A 31 11.30 4.02 23.95
C LEU A 31 11.91 5.00 24.97
N SER A 32 13.03 4.63 25.64
CA SER A 32 13.70 5.50 26.59
C SER A 32 14.43 6.68 25.94
N VAL A 33 14.98 6.48 24.73
CA VAL A 33 15.62 7.57 23.95
C VAL A 33 14.59 8.62 23.50
N VAL A 34 13.36 8.18 23.20
CA VAL A 34 12.26 9.10 22.82
C VAL A 34 11.73 9.89 24.04
N ARG A 35 11.80 9.31 25.27
CA ARG A 35 11.36 10.00 26.49
C ARG A 35 12.36 11.03 27.04
N ALA A 36 13.65 10.87 26.78
CA ALA A 36 14.69 11.79 27.29
C ALA A 36 14.72 13.15 26.59
N ALA A 37 14.06 13.33 25.45
CA ALA A 37 13.99 14.60 24.71
C ALA A 37 12.82 15.52 25.11
N ALA A 38 11.99 15.16 26.10
CA ALA A 38 10.72 15.83 26.41
C ALA A 38 10.66 16.55 27.76
N VAL A 39 11.79 16.83 28.45
CA VAL A 39 11.77 17.57 29.72
C VAL A 39 12.62 18.82 29.65
N ALA A 40 12.00 19.95 29.31
CA ALA A 40 12.46 21.29 29.66
C ALA A 40 11.34 21.99 30.45
N PRO A 41 11.63 22.78 31.50
CA PRO A 41 10.61 23.28 32.43
C PRO A 41 9.75 24.37 31.77
N VAL A 42 8.43 24.21 31.90
CA VAL A 42 7.43 25.21 31.51
C VAL A 42 7.28 26.23 32.61
N VAL A 43 7.56 27.47 32.32
CA VAL A 43 7.18 28.63 33.13
C VAL A 43 5.68 28.87 32.92
N ALA A 44 4.93 28.92 34.00
CA ALA A 44 3.49 29.10 34.01
C ALA A 44 3.09 30.52 33.52
N ALA A 45 2.14 30.58 32.59
CA ALA A 45 1.34 31.79 32.32
C ALA A 45 -0.16 31.42 32.39
N PRO A 46 -1.04 32.36 32.79
CA PRO A 46 -2.36 32.03 33.29
C PRO A 46 -3.44 31.85 32.26
N ALA A 47 -4.37 30.95 32.58
CA ALA A 47 -5.76 30.82 32.13
C ALA A 47 -6.18 31.25 30.72
N MET A 48 -6.37 30.24 29.84
CA MET A 48 -7.34 30.27 28.74
C MET A 48 -8.23 29.01 28.83
N SER A 49 -9.35 29.10 29.52
CA SER A 49 -10.23 27.95 29.82
C SER A 49 -11.55 27.91 29.05
N VAL A 50 -11.66 28.55 27.87
CA VAL A 50 -12.91 28.54 27.06
C VAL A 50 -12.73 28.06 25.61
N ALA A 51 -11.48 27.92 25.12
CA ALA A 51 -11.22 27.51 23.73
C ALA A 51 -11.12 25.98 23.51
N GLN A 52 -11.06 25.17 24.56
CA GLN A 52 -10.71 23.75 24.47
C GLN A 52 -11.86 22.81 24.14
N ALA A 53 -13.12 23.18 24.45
CA ALA A 53 -14.29 22.34 24.15
C ALA A 53 -14.78 22.48 22.70
N ALA A 54 -14.60 23.64 22.05
CA ALA A 54 -14.94 23.82 20.63
C ALA A 54 -13.88 23.25 19.68
N SER A 55 -12.62 23.05 20.14
CA SER A 55 -11.51 22.55 19.32
C SER A 55 -11.54 21.04 19.12
N THR A 56 -12.14 20.25 20.02
CA THR A 56 -12.18 18.78 19.91
C THR A 56 -13.16 18.26 18.88
N ASP A 57 -14.26 18.96 18.64
CA ASP A 57 -15.27 18.52 17.66
C ASP A 57 -14.80 18.82 16.21
N THR A 58 -14.25 20.00 16.00
CA THR A 58 -13.68 20.39 14.68
C THR A 58 -12.46 19.55 14.28
N SER A 59 -11.59 19.19 15.23
CA SER A 59 -10.42 18.33 14.95
C SER A 59 -10.83 16.90 14.58
N ASN A 60 -11.89 16.37 15.21
CA ASN A 60 -12.45 15.06 14.87
C ASN A 60 -13.06 15.04 13.45
N GLU A 61 -13.64 16.13 13.00
CA GLU A 61 -14.16 16.23 11.63
C GLU A 61 -13.02 16.26 10.59
N LEU A 62 -11.93 16.98 10.85
CA LEU A 62 -10.80 17.14 9.92
C LEU A 62 -10.14 15.80 9.55
N ILE A 63 -9.89 14.94 10.53
CA ILE A 63 -9.16 13.68 10.32
C ILE A 63 -9.94 12.62 9.52
N TYR A 64 -11.26 12.79 9.37
CA TYR A 64 -12.13 11.87 8.62
C TYR A 64 -12.56 12.41 7.26
N MET A 65 -12.23 13.65 6.93
CA MET A 65 -12.48 14.23 5.61
C MET A 65 -11.64 13.53 4.52
N SER A 66 -12.05 13.66 3.27
CA SER A 66 -11.20 13.33 2.14
C SER A 66 -10.00 14.30 2.07
N ALA A 67 -8.89 13.83 1.51
CA ALA A 67 -7.72 14.67 1.22
C ALA A 67 -8.10 15.85 0.32
N THR A 68 -8.97 15.61 -0.66
CA THR A 68 -9.52 16.61 -1.59
C THR A 68 -10.27 17.71 -0.86
N LYS A 69 -11.17 17.34 0.05
CA LYS A 69 -11.94 18.32 0.84
C LYS A 69 -11.04 19.10 1.79
N LEU A 70 -10.11 18.42 2.46
CA LEU A 70 -9.14 19.04 3.37
C LEU A 70 -8.27 20.06 2.64
N ALA A 71 -7.70 19.70 1.48
CA ALA A 71 -6.93 20.61 0.63
C ALA A 71 -7.74 21.84 0.22
N GLY A 72 -9.03 21.66 -0.11
CA GLY A 72 -9.96 22.74 -0.42
C GLY A 72 -10.18 23.70 0.76
N LEU A 73 -10.33 23.19 1.98
CA LEU A 73 -10.49 24.00 3.19
C LEU A 73 -9.21 24.78 3.53
N ILE A 74 -8.05 24.16 3.37
CA ILE A 74 -6.75 24.83 3.58
C ILE A 74 -6.58 25.96 2.55
N ARG A 75 -6.86 25.70 1.27
CA ARG A 75 -6.79 26.71 0.22
C ARG A 75 -7.77 27.88 0.43
N ALA A 76 -8.92 27.60 1.01
CA ALA A 76 -9.92 28.62 1.36
C ALA A 76 -9.61 29.37 2.67
N GLY A 77 -8.48 29.06 3.33
CA GLY A 77 -8.09 29.67 4.62
C GLY A 77 -9.03 29.34 5.78
N LYS A 78 -9.83 28.28 5.67
CA LYS A 78 -10.76 27.83 6.72
C LYS A 78 -10.10 26.91 7.73
N VAL A 79 -8.98 26.30 7.36
CA VAL A 79 -8.12 25.44 8.17
C VAL A 79 -6.68 25.74 7.76
N SER A 80 -5.78 25.87 8.70
CA SER A 80 -4.35 25.95 8.41
C SER A 80 -3.73 24.58 8.20
N ALA A 81 -2.60 24.49 7.49
CA ALA A 81 -1.83 23.26 7.39
C ALA A 81 -1.34 22.81 8.77
N SER A 82 -1.00 23.76 9.65
CA SER A 82 -0.58 23.47 11.04
C SER A 82 -1.69 22.83 11.85
N GLU A 83 -2.92 23.32 11.80
CA GLU A 83 -4.09 22.71 12.47
C GLU A 83 -4.35 21.30 11.94
N ALA A 84 -4.32 21.11 10.62
CA ALA A 84 -4.48 19.80 10.01
C ALA A 84 -3.39 18.82 10.49
N VAL A 85 -2.10 19.21 10.43
CA VAL A 85 -0.98 18.36 10.85
C VAL A 85 -1.09 17.99 12.32
N GLU A 86 -1.41 18.93 13.22
CA GLU A 86 -1.57 18.62 14.65
C GLU A 86 -2.74 17.68 14.92
N ALA A 87 -3.89 17.85 14.24
CA ALA A 87 -5.04 16.95 14.39
C ALA A 87 -4.68 15.50 14.01
N TYR A 88 -3.97 15.31 12.90
CA TYR A 88 -3.53 13.98 12.47
C TYR A 88 -2.42 13.40 13.36
N ILE A 89 -1.48 14.22 13.86
CA ILE A 89 -0.46 13.77 14.84
C ILE A 89 -1.15 13.32 16.14
N ALA A 90 -2.09 14.13 16.66
CA ALA A 90 -2.85 13.77 17.86
C ALA A 90 -3.59 12.44 17.67
N ARG A 91 -4.19 12.22 16.49
CA ARG A 91 -4.86 10.96 16.16
C ARG A 91 -3.87 9.79 16.09
N GLN A 92 -2.71 9.95 15.44
CA GLN A 92 -1.69 8.89 15.42
C GLN A 92 -1.25 8.54 16.84
N LEU A 93 -0.98 9.51 17.69
CA LEU A 93 -0.58 9.28 19.07
C LEU A 93 -1.66 8.57 19.90
N SER A 94 -2.95 8.79 19.60
CA SER A 94 -4.06 8.14 20.32
C SER A 94 -4.29 6.69 19.91
N VAL A 95 -3.93 6.28 18.69
CA VAL A 95 -4.31 4.94 18.16
C VAL A 95 -3.12 4.04 17.84
N ASN A 96 -1.92 4.60 17.63
CA ASN A 96 -0.83 3.82 17.05
C ASN A 96 -0.20 2.82 18.01
N ASP A 97 -0.31 3.02 19.32
CA ASP A 97 0.20 2.05 20.31
C ASP A 97 -0.55 0.70 20.18
N GLU A 98 -1.84 0.74 19.84
CA GLU A 98 -2.65 -0.46 19.61
C GLU A 98 -2.53 -0.96 18.17
N LEU A 99 -2.57 -0.05 17.19
CA LEU A 99 -2.53 -0.41 15.77
C LEU A 99 -1.17 -0.86 15.28
N ASN A 100 -0.08 -0.34 15.84
CA ASN A 100 1.29 -0.53 15.35
C ASN A 100 1.41 -0.33 13.83
N ALA A 101 0.74 0.70 13.33
CA ALA A 101 0.60 1.00 11.91
C ALA A 101 1.68 1.95 11.40
N VAL A 102 2.09 2.95 12.20
CA VAL A 102 3.19 3.88 11.92
C VAL A 102 4.41 3.46 12.71
N VAL A 103 5.50 3.12 12.02
CA VAL A 103 6.72 2.56 12.62
C VAL A 103 7.87 3.55 12.75
N MET A 104 7.79 4.66 12.00
CA MET A 104 8.74 5.77 12.08
C MET A 104 7.98 7.07 11.86
N ASN A 105 8.04 7.99 12.81
CA ASN A 105 7.39 9.29 12.69
C ASN A 105 8.37 10.38 12.19
N SER A 106 7.81 11.44 11.61
CA SER A 106 8.51 12.64 11.17
C SER A 106 7.85 13.92 11.70
N TYR A 107 7.21 13.89 12.86
CA TYR A 107 6.37 14.97 13.39
C TYR A 107 7.09 16.31 13.51
N ALA A 108 8.34 16.34 13.98
CA ALA A 108 9.10 17.59 14.11
C ALA A 108 9.32 18.25 12.74
N ARG A 109 9.57 17.46 11.69
CA ARG A 109 9.67 17.92 10.31
C ARG A 109 8.31 18.37 9.78
N ALA A 110 7.26 17.58 10.01
CA ALA A 110 5.90 17.87 9.56
C ALA A 110 5.40 19.23 10.09
N ARG A 111 5.66 19.53 11.38
CA ARG A 111 5.34 20.83 11.97
C ARG A 111 6.06 22.01 11.29
N LYS A 112 7.33 21.84 10.95
CA LYS A 112 8.09 22.86 10.22
C LYS A 112 7.56 23.06 8.79
N GLU A 113 7.26 21.96 8.09
CA GLU A 113 6.69 21.99 6.74
C GLU A 113 5.28 22.62 6.75
N ALA A 114 4.45 22.33 7.76
CA ALA A 114 3.11 22.91 7.93
C ALA A 114 3.18 24.43 8.15
N ALA A 115 4.03 24.90 9.06
CA ALA A 115 4.23 26.33 9.28
C ALA A 115 4.76 27.06 8.04
N ALA A 116 5.59 26.40 7.23
CA ALA A 116 6.06 26.93 5.95
C ALA A 116 4.92 26.98 4.91
N ALA A 117 4.08 25.95 4.86
CA ALA A 117 2.90 25.91 4.00
C ALA A 117 1.91 27.03 4.35
N ASP A 118 1.62 27.24 5.64
CA ASP A 118 0.75 28.34 6.08
C ASP A 118 1.26 29.71 5.64
N LYS A 119 2.57 29.96 5.81
CA LYS A 119 3.20 31.20 5.36
C LYS A 119 3.15 31.37 3.83
N ALA A 120 3.32 30.29 3.07
CA ALA A 120 3.21 30.31 1.62
C ALA A 120 1.77 30.56 1.18
N GLY A 121 0.79 29.87 1.77
CA GLY A 121 -0.64 30.05 1.50
C GLY A 121 -1.13 31.47 1.78
N ALA A 122 -0.68 32.10 2.87
CA ALA A 122 -0.98 33.49 3.20
C ALA A 122 -0.51 34.51 2.12
N ARG A 123 0.49 34.14 1.30
CA ARG A 123 0.94 34.93 0.15
C ARG A 123 0.35 34.52 -1.19
N GLY A 124 -0.48 33.47 -1.19
CA GLY A 124 -1.03 32.87 -2.42
C GLY A 124 -0.05 31.90 -3.13
N ASP A 125 1.09 31.56 -2.52
CA ASP A 125 2.13 30.69 -3.06
C ASP A 125 1.76 29.21 -2.81
N TRP A 126 0.75 28.70 -3.52
CA TRP A 126 0.29 27.34 -3.36
C TRP A 126 1.23 26.32 -4.01
N MET A 127 1.72 25.32 -3.24
CA MET A 127 2.65 24.29 -3.74
C MET A 127 2.00 23.35 -4.77
N GLY A 128 0.69 23.14 -4.65
CA GLY A 128 -0.05 22.24 -5.54
C GLY A 128 -1.38 21.76 -4.95
N PRO A 129 -2.01 20.76 -5.56
CA PRO A 129 -3.35 20.30 -5.18
C PRO A 129 -3.42 19.61 -3.80
N LEU A 130 -2.28 19.21 -3.24
CA LEU A 130 -2.17 18.59 -1.91
C LEU A 130 -1.56 19.52 -0.86
N HIS A 131 -1.54 20.83 -1.11
CA HIS A 131 -0.94 21.81 -0.22
C HIS A 131 -1.44 21.69 1.23
N GLY A 132 -0.52 21.36 2.14
CA GLY A 132 -0.80 21.24 3.58
C GLY A 132 -1.47 19.93 4.00
N VAL A 133 -1.72 18.98 3.10
CA VAL A 133 -2.42 17.73 3.42
C VAL A 133 -1.49 16.72 4.10
N PRO A 134 -1.82 16.24 5.33
CA PRO A 134 -1.00 15.25 6.04
C PRO A 134 -1.12 13.85 5.44
N MET A 135 0.03 13.19 5.22
CA MET A 135 0.10 11.85 4.66
C MET A 135 1.06 10.94 5.43
N THR A 136 0.95 9.64 5.20
CA THR A 136 1.97 8.65 5.51
C THR A 136 2.49 7.98 4.25
N ILE A 137 3.60 7.26 4.35
CA ILE A 137 4.22 6.56 3.22
C ILE A 137 4.67 5.18 3.69
N LYS A 138 4.34 4.13 2.92
CA LYS A 138 4.81 2.78 3.19
C LYS A 138 6.32 2.73 3.40
N ASP A 139 6.78 2.00 4.42
CA ASP A 139 8.21 1.93 4.78
C ASP A 139 9.10 1.22 3.75
N SER A 140 8.53 0.76 2.66
CA SER A 140 9.25 0.23 1.50
C SER A 140 9.68 1.29 0.48
N LEU A 141 9.26 2.54 0.63
CA LEU A 141 9.55 3.66 -0.28
C LEU A 141 10.58 4.59 0.34
N ASP A 142 11.70 4.78 -0.31
CA ASP A 142 12.76 5.67 0.13
C ASP A 142 12.21 7.08 0.35
N THR A 143 12.55 7.65 1.51
CA THR A 143 12.09 8.97 1.92
C THR A 143 13.28 9.76 2.47
N GLU A 144 13.66 10.82 1.79
CA GLU A 144 14.82 11.63 2.14
C GLU A 144 14.79 12.11 3.59
N GLY A 145 15.88 11.85 4.31
CA GLY A 145 16.06 12.29 5.70
C GLY A 145 15.20 11.55 6.73
N VAL A 146 14.48 10.47 6.35
CA VAL A 146 13.67 9.64 7.26
C VAL A 146 14.14 8.20 7.19
N ILE A 147 14.35 7.56 8.34
CA ILE A 147 14.72 6.14 8.38
C ILE A 147 13.69 5.34 7.58
N THR A 148 14.16 4.56 6.62
CA THR A 148 13.34 3.75 5.73
C THR A 148 13.89 2.33 5.70
N THR A 149 13.26 1.42 6.45
CA THR A 149 13.83 0.10 6.71
C THR A 149 13.39 -0.97 5.71
N GLY A 150 12.21 -0.81 5.10
CA GLY A 150 11.59 -1.91 4.35
C GLY A 150 11.39 -3.14 5.22
N ALA A 151 11.29 -2.93 6.54
CA ALA A 151 11.12 -3.95 7.57
C ALA A 151 12.26 -4.98 7.65
N THR A 152 13.47 -4.65 7.17
CA THR A 152 14.63 -5.55 7.22
C THR A 152 15.74 -4.99 8.12
N TYR A 153 16.42 -5.87 8.86
CA TYR A 153 17.52 -5.51 9.75
C TYR A 153 18.67 -4.81 9.04
N GLY A 154 19.00 -5.19 7.82
CA GLY A 154 20.08 -4.57 7.05
C GLY A 154 19.86 -3.08 6.78
N ARG A 155 18.63 -2.59 6.93
CA ARG A 155 18.27 -1.18 6.74
C ARG A 155 17.74 -0.50 8.01
N GLN A 156 17.86 -1.08 9.19
CA GLN A 156 17.27 -0.55 10.43
C GLN A 156 17.67 0.90 10.76
N GLN A 157 18.79 1.38 10.24
CA GLN A 157 19.27 2.76 10.41
C GLN A 157 19.46 3.48 9.07
N TYR A 158 18.96 2.92 7.99
CA TYR A 158 19.16 3.49 6.66
C TYR A 158 18.31 4.75 6.46
N ILE A 159 18.98 5.85 6.16
CA ILE A 159 18.36 7.13 5.81
C ILE A 159 18.63 7.41 4.33
N PRO A 160 17.61 7.36 3.47
CA PRO A 160 17.75 7.69 2.05
C PRO A 160 18.21 9.14 1.85
N LYS A 161 19.09 9.34 0.84
CA LYS A 161 19.56 10.67 0.43
C LYS A 161 18.63 11.34 -0.58
N GLN A 162 17.63 10.61 -1.07
CA GLN A 162 16.65 11.07 -2.05
C GLN A 162 15.32 10.38 -1.79
N ASP A 163 14.23 11.08 -2.10
CA ASP A 163 12.90 10.48 -2.12
C ASP A 163 12.75 9.47 -3.27
N ALA A 164 11.96 8.44 -3.07
CA ALA A 164 11.36 7.68 -4.17
C ALA A 164 10.56 8.63 -5.07
N THR A 165 10.49 8.35 -6.36
CA THR A 165 9.82 9.26 -7.31
C THR A 165 8.40 9.62 -6.90
N VAL A 166 7.62 8.64 -6.44
CA VAL A 166 6.23 8.90 -5.99
C VAL A 166 6.18 9.77 -4.73
N VAL A 167 7.13 9.62 -3.81
CA VAL A 167 7.25 10.44 -2.60
C VAL A 167 7.59 11.89 -2.97
N ALA A 168 8.60 12.09 -3.82
CA ALA A 168 8.99 13.40 -4.32
C ALA A 168 7.80 14.13 -4.99
N ARG A 169 7.00 13.40 -5.78
CA ARG A 169 5.85 13.95 -6.51
C ARG A 169 4.72 14.40 -5.57
N VAL A 170 4.33 13.58 -4.60
CA VAL A 170 3.26 13.99 -3.66
C VAL A 170 3.73 15.12 -2.74
N ARG A 171 5.01 15.13 -2.32
CA ARG A 171 5.58 16.24 -1.55
C ARG A 171 5.66 17.52 -2.38
N LYS A 172 6.07 17.44 -3.65
CA LYS A 172 6.03 18.57 -4.58
C LYS A 172 4.63 19.12 -4.80
N ALA A 173 3.60 18.25 -4.75
CA ALA A 173 2.21 18.66 -4.79
C ALA A 173 1.71 19.30 -3.48
N GLY A 174 2.56 19.37 -2.44
CA GLY A 174 2.32 20.06 -1.18
C GLY A 174 1.90 19.16 -0.01
N ALA A 175 1.89 17.84 -0.16
CA ALA A 175 1.58 16.93 0.94
C ALA A 175 2.70 16.89 1.99
N ILE A 176 2.32 16.76 3.27
CA ILE A 176 3.20 16.80 4.43
C ILE A 176 3.32 15.40 5.04
N LEU A 177 4.55 14.88 5.13
CA LEU A 177 4.81 13.55 5.64
C LEU A 177 4.75 13.50 7.17
N LEU A 178 3.90 12.62 7.72
CA LEU A 178 3.81 12.34 9.16
C LEU A 178 4.65 11.14 9.59
N GLY A 179 4.89 10.17 8.71
CA GLY A 179 5.67 8.99 9.06
C GLY A 179 5.62 7.86 8.04
N LYS A 180 6.31 6.76 8.40
CA LYS A 180 6.41 5.53 7.60
C LYS A 180 5.48 4.47 8.16
N THR A 181 4.78 3.74 7.28
CA THR A 181 3.81 2.72 7.69
C THR A 181 4.37 1.30 7.58
N ASN A 182 3.95 0.46 8.50
CA ASN A 182 4.43 -0.91 8.67
C ASN A 182 4.18 -1.78 7.42
N THR A 183 5.13 -2.66 7.15
CA THR A 183 5.11 -3.61 6.02
C THR A 183 5.83 -4.90 6.45
N PRO A 184 5.56 -6.06 5.83
CA PRO A 184 6.41 -7.23 6.04
C PRO A 184 7.81 -7.02 5.46
N GLU A 185 8.75 -7.84 5.90
CA GLU A 185 10.15 -7.79 5.46
C GLU A 185 10.26 -7.83 3.93
N PHE A 186 10.93 -6.83 3.34
CA PHE A 186 11.02 -6.61 1.89
C PHE A 186 9.66 -6.64 1.16
N THR A 187 8.57 -6.36 1.86
CA THR A 187 7.18 -6.48 1.36
C THR A 187 6.71 -7.90 1.03
N LEU A 188 7.50 -8.93 1.30
CA LEU A 188 7.29 -10.31 0.85
C LEU A 188 7.17 -11.34 1.99
N GLY A 189 7.65 -11.05 3.20
CA GLY A 189 7.68 -12.01 4.29
C GLY A 189 7.23 -11.45 5.63
N GLY A 190 6.41 -12.20 6.37
CA GLY A 190 5.88 -11.82 7.68
C GLY A 190 6.15 -12.84 8.78
N LEU A 191 5.81 -12.49 10.05
CA LEU A 191 6.09 -13.30 11.23
C LEU A 191 5.26 -14.58 11.29
N ALA A 192 3.97 -14.48 11.13
CA ALA A 192 3.04 -15.55 11.53
C ALA A 192 2.49 -16.39 10.37
N GLY A 193 3.04 -16.29 9.17
CA GLY A 193 2.46 -17.01 8.03
C GLY A 193 1.10 -16.50 7.58
N ILE A 194 0.61 -15.43 8.16
CA ILE A 194 -0.57 -14.68 7.75
C ILE A 194 -0.09 -13.54 6.85
N ASN A 195 -0.83 -13.26 5.78
CA ASN A 195 -0.55 -12.11 4.93
C ASN A 195 -0.96 -10.83 5.67
N ALA A 196 -0.07 -10.32 6.51
CA ALA A 196 -0.24 -9.13 7.32
C ALA A 196 1.01 -8.27 7.27
N ALA A 197 0.90 -6.98 7.62
CA ALA A 197 2.03 -6.11 7.86
C ALA A 197 2.69 -6.50 9.19
N SER A 198 3.62 -7.46 9.12
CA SER A 198 4.33 -7.99 10.28
C SER A 198 5.79 -8.27 9.96
N ASN A 199 6.70 -8.01 10.92
CA ASN A 199 8.13 -8.20 10.74
C ASN A 199 8.88 -8.28 12.08
N LEU A 200 10.16 -8.64 12.02
CA LEU A 200 11.01 -8.79 13.22
C LEU A 200 11.40 -7.46 13.87
N LEU A 201 11.40 -6.34 13.13
CA LEU A 201 11.79 -5.03 13.67
C LEU A 201 10.68 -4.40 14.51
N TYR A 202 9.44 -4.48 14.03
CA TYR A 202 8.33 -3.69 14.55
C TYR A 202 7.15 -4.54 15.03
N GLY A 203 7.12 -5.83 14.76
CA GLY A 203 5.96 -6.68 15.05
C GLY A 203 4.85 -6.53 14.01
N SER A 204 3.61 -6.85 14.42
CA SER A 204 2.43 -6.88 13.56
C SER A 204 1.57 -5.62 13.70
N SER A 205 1.02 -5.15 12.59
CA SER A 205 -0.07 -4.16 12.62
C SER A 205 -1.42 -4.85 12.82
N HIS A 206 -2.32 -4.15 13.50
CA HIS A 206 -3.66 -4.63 13.86
C HIS A 206 -4.75 -3.92 13.08
N ASN A 207 -5.86 -4.64 12.82
CA ASN A 207 -6.98 -4.10 12.08
C ASN A 207 -7.83 -3.17 12.97
N PRO A 208 -8.11 -1.93 12.54
CA PRO A 208 -8.85 -0.98 13.37
C PRO A 208 -10.32 -1.33 13.61
N TYR A 209 -10.89 -2.27 12.85
CA TYR A 209 -12.25 -2.78 13.08
C TYR A 209 -12.30 -3.92 14.09
N ASP A 210 -11.20 -4.67 14.23
CA ASP A 210 -11.05 -5.75 15.21
C ASP A 210 -9.54 -6.04 15.38
N MET A 211 -8.97 -5.72 16.53
CA MET A 211 -7.54 -5.85 16.83
C MET A 211 -7.01 -7.28 16.74
N THR A 212 -7.87 -8.28 16.78
CA THR A 212 -7.49 -9.69 16.60
C THR A 212 -7.38 -10.10 15.13
N ARG A 213 -7.74 -9.20 14.21
CA ARG A 213 -7.79 -9.46 12.77
C ARG A 213 -6.60 -8.86 12.03
N SER A 214 -6.28 -9.50 10.92
CA SER A 214 -5.21 -9.08 10.02
C SER A 214 -5.58 -7.80 9.26
N THR A 215 -4.61 -6.89 9.13
CA THR A 215 -4.68 -5.75 8.19
C THR A 215 -4.51 -6.18 6.74
N SER A 216 -4.26 -7.48 6.45
CA SER A 216 -3.64 -7.94 5.22
C SER A 216 -2.25 -7.31 5.01
N GLY A 217 -1.62 -7.52 3.87
CA GLY A 217 -0.31 -7.00 3.53
C GLY A 217 -0.08 -6.97 2.01
N SER A 218 1.00 -6.37 1.66
CA SER A 218 2.09 -5.83 2.45
C SER A 218 1.89 -4.37 2.91
N SER A 219 0.92 -3.60 2.39
CA SER A 219 0.61 -2.22 2.82
C SER A 219 -0.41 -2.18 3.97
N GLY A 220 -0.30 -3.09 4.94
CA GLY A 220 -1.27 -3.24 6.02
C GLY A 220 -1.24 -2.08 7.02
N GLY A 221 -0.05 -1.57 7.37
CA GLY A 221 0.08 -0.38 8.22
C GLY A 221 -0.56 0.85 7.56
N ALA A 222 -0.40 1.01 6.24
CA ALA A 222 -1.06 2.05 5.46
C ALA A 222 -2.60 1.93 5.55
N GLY A 223 -3.13 0.72 5.30
CA GLY A 223 -4.56 0.45 5.40
C GLY A 223 -5.12 0.79 6.78
N ALA A 224 -4.45 0.35 7.84
CA ALA A 224 -4.89 0.56 9.22
C ALA A 224 -4.90 2.04 9.61
N ILE A 225 -3.80 2.78 9.37
CA ILE A 225 -3.71 4.18 9.80
C ILE A 225 -4.62 5.11 9.01
N VAL A 226 -4.79 4.88 7.70
CA VAL A 226 -5.73 5.63 6.86
C VAL A 226 -7.17 5.37 7.31
N ALA A 227 -7.54 4.11 7.57
CA ALA A 227 -8.87 3.76 8.07
C ALA A 227 -9.15 4.39 9.43
N ALA A 228 -8.17 4.42 10.32
CA ALA A 228 -8.28 4.99 11.67
C ALA A 228 -8.26 6.53 11.71
N GLY A 229 -8.06 7.22 10.57
CA GLY A 229 -8.00 8.69 10.52
C GLY A 229 -6.64 9.27 10.91
N GLY A 230 -5.58 8.47 11.00
CA GLY A 230 -4.22 8.96 11.31
C GLY A 230 -3.43 9.46 10.11
N ALA A 231 -3.96 9.33 8.90
CA ALA A 231 -3.43 9.93 7.68
C ALA A 231 -4.57 10.23 6.70
N ALA A 232 -4.44 11.27 5.90
CA ALA A 232 -5.41 11.56 4.85
C ALA A 232 -5.31 10.52 3.72
N PHE A 233 -4.07 10.12 3.40
CA PHE A 233 -3.75 9.06 2.44
C PHE A 233 -2.37 8.46 2.73
N ASP A 234 -2.08 7.34 2.07
CA ASP A 234 -0.77 6.69 2.02
C ASP A 234 -0.45 6.26 0.59
N ILE A 235 0.83 6.04 0.27
CA ILE A 235 1.25 5.40 -0.97
C ILE A 235 1.76 4.00 -0.65
N GLY A 236 1.03 3.01 -1.12
CA GLY A 236 1.37 1.60 -1.00
C GLY A 236 2.04 1.01 -2.23
N SER A 237 2.31 -0.29 -2.18
CA SER A 237 2.79 -1.08 -3.33
C SER A 237 2.00 -2.38 -3.46
N ASP A 238 1.85 -2.89 -4.68
CA ASP A 238 1.06 -4.09 -4.99
C ASP A 238 1.77 -4.95 -6.04
N TRP A 239 2.24 -6.11 -5.61
CA TRP A 239 2.85 -7.12 -6.45
C TRP A 239 1.95 -8.36 -6.61
N GLY A 240 1.03 -8.57 -5.67
CA GLY A 240 0.10 -9.71 -5.65
C GLY A 240 -1.18 -9.42 -4.87
N GLY A 241 -1.54 -8.13 -4.68
CA GLY A 241 -2.69 -7.72 -3.88
C GLY A 241 -2.34 -6.80 -2.71
N SER A 242 -1.08 -6.31 -2.65
CA SER A 242 -0.59 -5.63 -1.43
C SER A 242 -1.09 -4.19 -1.22
N ILE A 243 -1.86 -3.61 -2.13
CA ILE A 243 -2.75 -2.45 -1.93
C ILE A 243 -4.17 -2.95 -1.70
N ARG A 244 -4.61 -3.86 -2.54
CA ARG A 244 -6.00 -4.30 -2.65
C ARG A 244 -6.47 -5.10 -1.45
N GLY A 245 -5.67 -6.05 -0.96
CA GLY A 245 -5.95 -6.80 0.26
C GLY A 245 -6.08 -5.90 1.49
N PRO A 246 -5.08 -5.02 1.78
CA PRO A 246 -5.23 -4.02 2.84
C PRO A 246 -6.42 -3.07 2.67
N ALA A 247 -6.74 -2.63 1.46
CA ALA A 247 -7.94 -1.80 1.23
C ALA A 247 -9.23 -2.57 1.59
N HIS A 248 -9.32 -3.84 1.22
CA HIS A 248 -10.42 -4.73 1.59
C HIS A 248 -10.52 -4.92 3.10
N ASN A 249 -9.43 -5.33 3.76
CA ASN A 249 -9.43 -5.67 5.20
C ASN A 249 -9.69 -4.46 6.10
N ASN A 250 -9.26 -3.27 5.68
CA ASN A 250 -9.41 -2.04 6.47
C ASN A 250 -10.52 -1.12 5.94
N GLY A 251 -11.33 -1.59 4.99
CA GLY A 251 -12.52 -0.92 4.50
C GLY A 251 -12.29 0.44 3.85
N ILE A 252 -11.13 0.66 3.25
CA ILE A 252 -10.75 1.88 2.54
C ILE A 252 -10.77 1.70 1.03
N ALA A 253 -10.52 2.77 0.28
CA ALA A 253 -10.30 2.71 -1.15
C ALA A 253 -8.80 2.56 -1.46
N GLY A 254 -8.47 1.85 -2.54
CA GLY A 254 -7.11 1.70 -3.02
C GLY A 254 -7.05 1.42 -4.50
N ILE A 255 -6.05 1.94 -5.19
CA ILE A 255 -5.85 1.65 -6.62
C ILE A 255 -4.50 1.00 -6.88
N LYS A 256 -4.53 -0.10 -7.62
CA LYS A 256 -3.39 -0.65 -8.36
C LYS A 256 -3.51 -0.16 -9.79
N PRO A 257 -2.71 0.82 -10.22
CA PRO A 257 -2.76 1.32 -11.59
C PRO A 257 -2.37 0.26 -12.61
N THR A 258 -2.55 0.55 -13.89
CA THR A 258 -1.99 -0.24 -14.98
C THR A 258 -0.47 -0.39 -14.78
N SER A 259 0.06 -1.58 -15.04
CA SER A 259 1.50 -1.82 -15.00
C SER A 259 2.23 -0.76 -15.82
N ILE A 260 3.39 -0.34 -15.33
CA ILE A 260 4.26 0.68 -15.95
C ILE A 260 3.68 2.11 -16.04
N ARG A 261 2.51 2.39 -15.45
CA ARG A 261 1.97 3.76 -15.36
C ARG A 261 2.70 4.63 -14.33
N VAL A 262 3.07 4.04 -13.20
CA VAL A 262 3.72 4.73 -12.07
C VAL A 262 5.14 4.20 -11.92
N PRO A 263 6.16 5.06 -11.87
CA PRO A 263 7.54 4.64 -11.70
C PRO A 263 7.78 4.06 -10.29
N ARG A 264 8.62 3.03 -10.22
CA ARG A 264 8.94 2.29 -8.98
C ARG A 264 10.28 2.70 -8.38
N THR A 265 10.94 3.68 -8.96
CA THR A 265 12.23 4.20 -8.50
C THR A 265 12.19 4.58 -7.03
N GLY A 266 13.10 3.99 -6.23
CA GLY A 266 13.19 4.19 -4.78
C GLY A 266 12.29 3.26 -3.95
N HIS A 267 11.63 2.26 -4.57
CA HIS A 267 11.02 1.16 -3.83
C HIS A 267 12.10 0.15 -3.41
N ILE A 268 12.00 -0.43 -2.20
CA ILE A 268 13.01 -1.37 -1.68
C ILE A 268 13.13 -2.63 -2.54
N VAL A 269 12.03 -3.09 -3.11
CA VAL A 269 12.03 -4.13 -4.13
C VAL A 269 12.38 -3.44 -5.44
N ASP A 270 13.64 -3.50 -5.78
CA ASP A 270 14.16 -2.91 -7.02
C ASP A 270 13.38 -3.43 -8.24
N TYR A 271 13.32 -2.63 -9.30
CA TYR A 271 12.78 -3.05 -10.58
C TYR A 271 13.81 -3.84 -11.39
N GLY A 272 13.30 -4.61 -12.35
CA GLY A 272 14.08 -5.49 -13.22
C GLY A 272 13.87 -6.98 -12.91
N GLY A 273 14.18 -7.81 -13.88
CA GLY A 273 14.03 -9.26 -13.80
C GLY A 273 12.61 -9.77 -14.01
N LEU A 274 12.39 -11.02 -13.61
CA LEU A 274 11.17 -11.77 -13.91
C LEU A 274 9.88 -11.14 -13.37
N PHE A 275 9.97 -10.41 -12.27
CA PHE A 275 8.79 -9.93 -11.54
C PHE A 275 8.51 -8.44 -11.73
N ASP A 276 9.29 -7.80 -12.58
CA ASP A 276 9.29 -6.35 -12.73
C ASP A 276 7.91 -5.78 -13.05
N LEU A 277 7.23 -6.33 -14.05
CA LEU A 277 5.94 -5.83 -14.50
C LEU A 277 4.77 -6.09 -13.53
N TRP A 278 4.96 -6.92 -12.50
CA TRP A 278 3.91 -7.22 -11.52
C TRP A 278 3.86 -6.21 -10.37
N GLN A 279 4.95 -5.47 -10.13
CA GLN A 279 5.04 -4.49 -9.05
C GLN A 279 4.45 -3.15 -9.47
N GLN A 280 3.47 -2.66 -8.72
CA GLN A 280 2.85 -1.36 -8.93
C GLN A 280 2.86 -0.54 -7.63
N LEU A 281 2.87 0.80 -7.75
CA LEU A 281 2.68 1.72 -6.64
C LEU A 281 1.35 2.47 -6.85
N GLY A 282 0.64 2.74 -5.76
CA GLY A 282 -0.64 3.44 -5.85
C GLY A 282 -1.13 3.98 -4.51
N PRO A 283 -2.00 4.99 -4.53
CA PRO A 283 -2.58 5.58 -3.34
C PRO A 283 -3.62 4.67 -2.67
N MET A 284 -3.69 4.83 -1.35
CA MET A 284 -4.67 4.24 -0.45
C MET A 284 -5.33 5.37 0.35
N THR A 285 -6.65 5.46 0.29
CA THR A 285 -7.42 6.61 0.76
C THR A 285 -8.75 6.17 1.38
N ARG A 286 -9.39 7.04 2.17
CA ARG A 286 -10.75 6.74 2.65
C ARG A 286 -11.82 6.90 1.58
N ARG A 287 -11.61 7.76 0.57
CA ARG A 287 -12.59 8.11 -0.45
C ARG A 287 -12.02 7.94 -1.85
N VAL A 288 -12.86 7.53 -2.78
CA VAL A 288 -12.48 7.29 -4.18
C VAL A 288 -12.04 8.58 -4.89
N GLU A 289 -12.62 9.73 -4.53
CA GLU A 289 -12.24 11.04 -5.09
C GLU A 289 -10.75 11.36 -4.87
N ASP A 290 -10.18 10.93 -3.73
CA ASP A 290 -8.76 11.12 -3.42
C ASP A 290 -7.86 10.25 -4.30
N LEU A 291 -8.30 9.05 -4.68
CA LEU A 291 -7.61 8.22 -5.67
C LEU A 291 -7.53 8.93 -7.02
N SER A 292 -8.65 9.56 -7.44
CA SER A 292 -8.72 10.33 -8.70
C SER A 292 -7.80 11.55 -8.68
N LEU A 293 -7.62 12.20 -7.53
CA LEU A 293 -6.71 13.33 -7.35
C LEU A 293 -5.23 12.88 -7.34
N ILE A 294 -4.90 11.84 -6.58
CA ILE A 294 -3.50 11.50 -6.26
C ILE A 294 -2.85 10.64 -7.35
N THR A 295 -3.59 9.74 -8.00
CA THR A 295 -3.02 8.83 -8.99
C THR A 295 -2.35 9.55 -10.16
N PRO A 296 -2.94 10.57 -10.80
CA PRO A 296 -2.27 11.33 -11.87
C PRO A 296 -1.01 12.07 -11.39
N ILE A 297 -0.95 12.53 -10.13
CA ILE A 297 0.22 13.20 -9.56
C ILE A 297 1.44 12.28 -9.56
N ILE A 298 1.26 11.00 -9.22
CA ILE A 298 2.36 10.03 -9.14
C ILE A 298 2.66 9.33 -10.47
N SER A 299 1.80 9.47 -11.49
CA SER A 299 1.89 8.80 -12.79
C SER A 299 2.89 9.44 -13.74
N GLY A 300 3.31 8.66 -14.76
CA GLY A 300 4.19 9.10 -15.85
C GLY A 300 5.67 8.90 -15.59
N PRO A 301 6.50 8.91 -16.65
CA PRO A 301 7.91 8.56 -16.59
C PRO A 301 8.72 9.50 -15.68
N ASP A 302 9.72 8.92 -15.04
CA ASP A 302 10.75 9.66 -14.30
C ASP A 302 12.14 9.56 -14.97
N TYR A 303 12.20 8.88 -16.11
CA TYR A 303 13.42 8.62 -16.90
C TYR A 303 14.51 7.85 -16.12
N ARG A 304 14.10 7.14 -15.06
CA ARG A 304 14.93 6.25 -14.23
C ARG A 304 14.38 4.83 -14.23
N ASP A 305 13.06 4.68 -14.10
CA ASP A 305 12.37 3.41 -14.31
C ASP A 305 12.15 3.22 -15.83
N ALA A 306 12.97 2.36 -16.44
CA ALA A 306 12.98 2.13 -17.87
C ALA A 306 11.66 1.57 -18.43
N SER A 307 10.83 0.96 -17.58
CA SER A 307 9.55 0.39 -18.02
C SER A 307 8.41 1.41 -18.01
N CYS A 308 8.56 2.56 -17.35
CA CYS A 308 7.45 3.50 -17.17
C CYS A 308 7.07 4.21 -18.47
N ALA A 309 5.78 4.11 -18.85
CA ALA A 309 5.26 4.62 -20.11
C ALA A 309 4.56 6.00 -19.98
N PRO A 310 4.71 6.90 -20.97
CA PRO A 310 4.09 8.22 -20.99
C PRO A 310 2.65 8.17 -21.52
N VAL A 311 1.75 7.52 -20.77
CA VAL A 311 0.35 7.37 -21.19
C VAL A 311 -0.50 8.49 -20.57
N PRO A 312 -1.29 9.23 -21.36
CA PRO A 312 -2.18 10.26 -20.86
C PRO A 312 -3.15 9.73 -19.80
N TRP A 313 -3.53 10.62 -18.87
CA TRP A 313 -4.59 10.35 -17.90
C TRP A 313 -5.95 10.65 -18.51
N ALA A 314 -6.87 9.70 -18.44
CA ALA A 314 -8.26 9.91 -18.82
C ALA A 314 -9.08 10.36 -17.60
N ASP A 315 -9.96 11.34 -17.78
CA ASP A 315 -10.78 11.90 -16.71
C ASP A 315 -11.93 10.95 -16.32
N PRO A 316 -11.98 10.46 -15.08
CA PRO A 316 -13.09 9.62 -14.61
C PRO A 316 -14.46 10.31 -14.70
N ALA A 317 -14.52 11.64 -14.60
CA ALA A 317 -15.79 12.40 -14.71
C ALA A 317 -16.38 12.38 -16.13
N ALA A 318 -15.57 12.09 -17.15
CA ALA A 318 -16.02 11.97 -18.53
C ALA A 318 -16.67 10.61 -18.84
N VAL A 319 -16.57 9.63 -17.92
CA VAL A 319 -17.12 8.28 -18.15
C VAL A 319 -18.65 8.28 -18.02
N ASN A 320 -19.33 7.88 -19.08
CA ASN A 320 -20.77 7.70 -19.06
C ASN A 320 -21.15 6.28 -18.63
N LEU A 321 -21.52 6.11 -17.36
CA LEU A 321 -21.90 4.82 -16.78
C LEU A 321 -23.03 4.11 -17.55
N LYS A 322 -23.94 4.86 -18.17
CA LYS A 322 -25.08 4.30 -18.94
C LYS A 322 -24.65 3.55 -20.22
N LYS A 323 -23.42 3.75 -20.67
CA LYS A 323 -22.87 3.07 -21.84
C LYS A 323 -22.05 1.84 -21.50
N LEU A 324 -21.75 1.61 -20.21
CA LEU A 324 -20.89 0.51 -19.80
C LEU A 324 -21.59 -0.84 -19.88
N LYS A 325 -20.84 -1.84 -20.32
CA LYS A 325 -21.15 -3.26 -20.21
C LYS A 325 -20.33 -3.83 -19.07
N VAL A 326 -21.00 -4.35 -18.06
CA VAL A 326 -20.39 -4.82 -16.80
C VAL A 326 -20.40 -6.34 -16.79
N ALA A 327 -19.24 -6.95 -16.57
CA ALA A 327 -19.14 -8.34 -16.16
C ALA A 327 -19.03 -8.42 -14.62
N PHE A 328 -19.47 -9.51 -14.03
CA PHE A 328 -19.16 -9.84 -12.65
C PHE A 328 -19.05 -11.33 -12.42
N PHE A 329 -18.31 -11.71 -11.38
CA PHE A 329 -18.38 -13.05 -10.80
C PHE A 329 -18.21 -12.98 -9.27
N ALA A 330 -18.97 -13.78 -8.55
CA ALA A 330 -18.96 -13.80 -7.09
C ALA A 330 -17.94 -14.78 -6.50
N SER A 331 -17.42 -15.72 -7.33
CA SER A 331 -16.35 -16.66 -6.98
C SER A 331 -15.51 -16.94 -8.22
N ASN A 332 -14.18 -17.08 -8.05
CA ASN A 332 -13.28 -17.36 -9.17
C ASN A 332 -13.15 -18.86 -9.50
N GLY A 333 -13.73 -19.73 -8.68
CA GLY A 333 -13.65 -21.19 -8.85
C GLY A 333 -12.25 -21.80 -8.59
N VAL A 334 -11.27 -20.99 -8.14
CA VAL A 334 -9.91 -21.42 -7.77
C VAL A 334 -9.80 -21.60 -6.26
N SER A 335 -10.46 -20.76 -5.49
CA SER A 335 -10.52 -20.85 -4.03
C SER A 335 -11.94 -20.67 -3.50
N GLU A 336 -12.19 -21.15 -2.28
CA GLU A 336 -13.47 -20.95 -1.60
C GLU A 336 -13.77 -19.46 -1.39
N THR A 337 -15.05 -19.13 -1.40
CA THR A 337 -15.56 -17.77 -1.19
C THR A 337 -16.71 -17.85 -0.20
N ASP A 338 -16.61 -17.08 0.87
CA ASP A 338 -17.67 -16.99 1.88
C ASP A 338 -18.90 -16.26 1.30
N ASP A 339 -20.07 -16.57 1.81
CA ASP A 339 -21.33 -16.08 1.25
C ASP A 339 -21.51 -14.56 1.42
N ASP A 340 -20.99 -13.96 2.48
CA ASP A 340 -21.02 -12.51 2.67
C ASP A 340 -20.14 -11.77 1.63
N VAL A 341 -19.03 -12.36 1.19
CA VAL A 341 -18.23 -11.85 0.08
C VAL A 341 -18.98 -11.99 -1.25
N LYS A 342 -19.55 -13.19 -1.53
CA LYS A 342 -20.36 -13.41 -2.74
C LYS A 342 -21.52 -12.42 -2.81
N ASN A 343 -22.28 -12.30 -1.71
CA ASN A 343 -23.43 -11.41 -1.63
C ASN A 343 -23.05 -9.94 -1.81
N THR A 344 -21.85 -9.53 -1.34
CA THR A 344 -21.32 -8.18 -1.55
C THR A 344 -21.10 -7.88 -3.03
N VAL A 345 -20.50 -8.82 -3.79
CA VAL A 345 -20.29 -8.64 -5.23
C VAL A 345 -21.62 -8.64 -6.00
N ILE A 346 -22.52 -9.57 -5.68
CA ILE A 346 -23.85 -9.64 -6.29
C ILE A 346 -24.65 -8.34 -6.03
N GLN A 347 -24.54 -7.78 -4.82
CA GLN A 347 -25.20 -6.53 -4.49
C GLN A 347 -24.60 -5.34 -5.27
N ALA A 348 -23.28 -5.30 -5.46
CA ALA A 348 -22.62 -4.28 -6.29
C ALA A 348 -23.05 -4.40 -7.77
N ALA A 349 -23.16 -5.63 -8.29
CA ALA A 349 -23.69 -5.89 -9.63
C ALA A 349 -25.13 -5.38 -9.77
N LYS A 350 -26.01 -5.65 -8.79
CA LYS A 350 -27.39 -5.13 -8.77
C LYS A 350 -27.45 -3.60 -8.77
N TRP A 351 -26.55 -2.91 -8.06
CA TRP A 351 -26.50 -1.45 -8.14
C TRP A 351 -26.14 -0.96 -9.54
N MET A 352 -25.26 -1.69 -10.25
CA MET A 352 -24.92 -1.38 -11.64
C MET A 352 -26.05 -1.64 -12.64
N GLU A 353 -26.92 -2.64 -12.43
CA GLU A 353 -28.11 -2.91 -13.27
C GLU A 353 -29.01 -1.67 -13.40
N GLY A 354 -29.08 -0.83 -12.35
CA GLY A 354 -29.85 0.42 -12.37
C GLY A 354 -29.25 1.52 -13.23
N VAL A 355 -28.03 1.36 -13.77
CA VAL A 355 -27.33 2.45 -14.47
C VAL A 355 -26.59 2.01 -15.73
N ALA A 356 -26.03 0.82 -15.79
CA ALA A 356 -25.23 0.31 -16.91
C ALA A 356 -26.10 -0.15 -18.10
N THR A 357 -25.50 -0.28 -19.29
CA THR A 357 -26.17 -0.87 -20.48
C THR A 357 -26.52 -2.35 -20.25
N SER A 358 -25.59 -3.09 -19.66
CA SER A 358 -25.81 -4.48 -19.27
C SER A 358 -24.95 -4.87 -18.09
N VAL A 359 -25.41 -5.83 -17.29
CA VAL A 359 -24.66 -6.47 -16.22
C VAL A 359 -24.81 -7.98 -16.40
N THR A 360 -23.70 -8.68 -16.57
CA THR A 360 -23.69 -10.10 -16.94
C THR A 360 -22.78 -10.88 -16.01
N GLU A 361 -23.27 -11.96 -15.43
CA GLU A 361 -22.40 -12.91 -14.73
C GLU A 361 -21.61 -13.71 -15.76
N ASP A 362 -20.30 -13.50 -15.84
CA ASP A 362 -19.40 -14.20 -16.75
C ASP A 362 -18.06 -14.45 -16.07
N LEU A 363 -17.75 -15.70 -15.80
CA LEU A 363 -16.53 -16.16 -15.15
C LEU A 363 -15.59 -16.79 -16.16
N PRO A 364 -14.43 -16.16 -16.49
CA PRO A 364 -13.40 -16.76 -17.35
C PRO A 364 -12.56 -17.79 -16.57
N LYS A 365 -13.19 -18.81 -15.98
CA LYS A 365 -12.59 -19.74 -15.01
C LYS A 365 -11.30 -20.38 -15.48
N ALA A 366 -11.27 -20.91 -16.71
CA ALA A 366 -10.07 -21.57 -17.27
C ALA A 366 -8.90 -20.58 -17.40
N ILE A 367 -9.17 -19.35 -17.86
CA ILE A 367 -8.15 -18.32 -18.02
C ILE A 367 -7.60 -17.89 -16.66
N LEU A 368 -8.46 -17.72 -15.65
CA LEU A 368 -8.02 -17.35 -14.28
C LEU A 368 -7.20 -18.47 -13.64
N GLN A 369 -7.53 -19.73 -13.89
CA GLN A 369 -6.76 -20.88 -13.42
C GLN A 369 -5.36 -20.88 -14.05
N ASP A 370 -5.28 -20.72 -15.38
CA ASP A 370 -4.01 -20.73 -16.11
C ASP A 370 -3.11 -19.54 -15.67
N LEU A 371 -3.68 -18.36 -15.45
CA LEU A 371 -2.95 -17.21 -14.89
C LEU A 371 -2.43 -17.50 -13.47
N TYR A 372 -3.24 -18.16 -12.63
CA TYR A 372 -2.84 -18.53 -11.28
C TYR A 372 -1.70 -19.56 -11.29
N ASP A 373 -1.78 -20.59 -12.12
CA ASP A 373 -0.79 -21.67 -12.21
C ASP A 373 0.54 -21.16 -12.78
N ALA A 374 0.50 -20.42 -13.90
CA ALA A 374 1.68 -19.81 -14.50
C ALA A 374 2.37 -18.84 -13.53
N ARG A 375 1.60 -17.98 -12.86
CA ARG A 375 2.14 -17.06 -11.87
C ARG A 375 2.77 -17.78 -10.67
N THR A 376 2.13 -18.84 -10.16
CA THR A 376 2.66 -19.62 -9.04
C THR A 376 4.00 -20.26 -9.39
N LYS A 377 4.14 -20.80 -10.61
CA LYS A 377 5.39 -21.34 -11.12
C LYS A 377 6.46 -20.27 -11.27
N LEU A 378 6.13 -19.15 -11.89
CA LEU A 378 7.06 -18.03 -12.13
C LEU A 378 7.54 -17.36 -10.84
N THR A 379 6.67 -17.22 -9.82
CA THR A 379 7.01 -16.60 -8.52
C THR A 379 8.21 -17.27 -7.84
N ASN A 380 8.41 -18.55 -8.07
CA ASN A 380 9.47 -19.33 -7.46
C ASN A 380 10.55 -19.76 -8.47
N ALA A 381 10.45 -19.32 -9.73
CA ALA A 381 11.26 -19.82 -10.82
C ALA A 381 12.78 -19.63 -10.63
N ASP A 382 13.20 -18.52 -10.01
CA ASP A 382 14.61 -18.24 -9.73
C ASP A 382 15.11 -18.84 -8.39
N GLY A 383 14.30 -19.64 -7.68
CA GLY A 383 14.63 -20.18 -6.35
C GLY A 383 14.92 -19.08 -5.33
N TRP A 384 14.24 -17.96 -5.48
CA TRP A 384 14.41 -16.75 -4.65
C TRP A 384 15.81 -16.11 -4.76
N ALA A 385 16.52 -16.31 -5.85
CA ALA A 385 17.82 -15.67 -6.10
C ALA A 385 17.72 -14.14 -6.07
N PHE A 386 16.63 -13.57 -6.60
CA PHE A 386 16.37 -12.13 -6.52
C PHE A 386 16.32 -11.65 -5.06
N TYR A 387 15.59 -12.35 -4.19
CA TYR A 387 15.50 -12.02 -2.78
C TYR A 387 16.85 -12.14 -2.06
N LYS A 388 17.61 -13.20 -2.35
CA LYS A 388 18.97 -13.39 -1.82
C LYS A 388 19.88 -12.23 -2.20
N ARG A 389 19.79 -11.73 -3.44
CA ARG A 389 20.56 -10.55 -3.88
C ARG A 389 20.16 -9.28 -3.14
N MET A 390 18.85 -9.04 -2.91
CA MET A 390 18.40 -7.90 -2.11
C MET A 390 18.90 -7.98 -0.67
N ALA A 391 18.82 -9.15 -0.05
CA ALA A 391 19.30 -9.36 1.31
C ALA A 391 20.81 -9.10 1.41
N ALA A 392 21.61 -9.62 0.45
CA ALA A 392 23.04 -9.38 0.38
C ALA A 392 23.37 -7.89 0.16
N LYS A 393 22.67 -7.21 -0.73
CA LYS A 393 22.84 -5.77 -0.99
C LYS A 393 22.71 -4.92 0.28
N TRP A 394 21.82 -5.31 1.18
CA TRP A 394 21.56 -4.60 2.43
C TRP A 394 22.22 -5.21 3.66
N GLY A 395 23.00 -6.28 3.50
CA GLY A 395 23.65 -6.97 4.62
C GLY A 395 22.67 -7.63 5.60
N THR A 396 21.48 -7.97 5.16
CA THR A 396 20.48 -8.63 6.00
C THR A 396 20.87 -10.08 6.24
N GLN A 397 21.00 -10.47 7.52
CA GLN A 397 21.35 -11.82 7.95
C GLN A 397 20.23 -12.50 8.76
N ASN A 398 19.42 -11.72 9.48
CA ASN A 398 18.30 -12.22 10.26
C ASN A 398 17.01 -12.00 9.47
N PHE A 399 16.31 -13.10 9.18
CA PHE A 399 15.10 -13.10 8.37
C PHE A 399 13.90 -13.53 9.19
N SER A 400 12.73 -13.01 8.80
CA SER A 400 11.46 -13.54 9.31
C SER A 400 11.33 -15.04 9.00
N PRO A 401 10.63 -15.83 9.85
CA PRO A 401 10.54 -17.28 9.69
C PRO A 401 10.06 -17.71 8.31
N SER A 402 9.09 -17.03 7.73
CA SER A 402 8.56 -17.35 6.40
C SER A 402 9.56 -17.09 5.27
N VAL A 403 10.42 -16.07 5.40
CA VAL A 403 11.50 -15.77 4.46
C VAL A 403 12.61 -16.78 4.60
N SER A 404 13.05 -17.06 5.83
CA SER A 404 14.11 -18.03 6.13
C SER A 404 13.78 -19.41 5.57
N GLU A 405 12.53 -19.85 5.73
CA GLU A 405 12.07 -21.16 5.20
C GLU A 405 12.13 -21.20 3.67
N ARG A 406 11.61 -20.19 2.99
CA ARG A 406 11.63 -20.11 1.52
C ARG A 406 13.05 -20.03 0.97
N MET A 407 13.94 -19.30 1.62
CA MET A 407 15.34 -19.20 1.20
C MET A 407 16.08 -20.55 1.28
N LYS A 408 15.67 -21.45 2.18
CA LYS A 408 16.24 -22.79 2.35
C LYS A 408 15.63 -23.82 1.40
N THR A 409 14.33 -23.74 1.15
CA THR A 409 13.55 -24.81 0.50
C THR A 409 13.36 -24.58 -1.00
N LEU A 410 13.35 -23.33 -1.46
CA LEU A 410 13.12 -23.03 -2.86
C LEU A 410 14.41 -23.18 -3.69
N THR A 411 14.31 -23.96 -4.75
CA THR A 411 15.34 -24.16 -5.77
C THR A 411 14.87 -23.60 -7.11
N PRO A 412 15.80 -23.07 -7.95
CA PRO A 412 15.43 -22.60 -9.28
C PRO A 412 14.95 -23.76 -10.16
N ILE A 413 13.96 -23.47 -11.00
CA ILE A 413 13.56 -24.37 -12.08
C ILE A 413 14.46 -24.18 -13.30
N SER A 414 14.38 -25.05 -14.30
CA SER A 414 15.15 -24.90 -15.52
C SER A 414 14.76 -23.64 -16.31
N THR A 415 15.69 -23.12 -17.13
CA THR A 415 15.38 -22.02 -18.05
C THR A 415 14.26 -22.39 -19.01
N ALA A 416 14.24 -23.63 -19.52
CA ALA A 416 13.18 -24.12 -20.40
C ALA A 416 11.81 -24.10 -19.72
N ASP A 417 11.72 -24.56 -18.45
CA ASP A 417 10.48 -24.50 -17.69
C ASP A 417 10.05 -23.07 -17.35
N THR A 418 11.01 -22.18 -17.14
CA THR A 418 10.73 -20.75 -16.91
C THR A 418 10.14 -20.12 -18.16
N VAL A 419 10.72 -20.35 -19.33
CA VAL A 419 10.20 -19.86 -20.61
C VAL A 419 8.82 -20.43 -20.87
N ALA A 420 8.61 -21.74 -20.72
CA ALA A 420 7.28 -22.36 -20.89
C ALA A 420 6.22 -21.78 -19.96
N ALA A 421 6.59 -21.41 -18.71
CA ALA A 421 5.68 -20.75 -17.79
C ALA A 421 5.35 -19.30 -18.23
N TRP A 422 6.31 -18.58 -18.84
CA TRP A 422 6.06 -17.26 -19.45
C TRP A 422 5.15 -17.38 -20.68
N ASP A 423 5.39 -18.34 -21.59
CA ASP A 423 4.53 -18.58 -22.74
C ASP A 423 3.09 -18.86 -22.31
N ALA A 424 2.90 -19.70 -21.29
CA ALA A 424 1.59 -19.97 -20.72
C ALA A 424 0.92 -18.74 -20.10
N ALA A 425 1.71 -17.88 -19.43
CA ALA A 425 1.20 -16.63 -18.87
C ALA A 425 0.79 -15.65 -19.96
N ASP A 426 1.57 -15.53 -21.03
CA ASP A 426 1.27 -14.61 -22.14
C ASP A 426 0.08 -15.09 -22.98
N ASP A 427 -0.08 -16.41 -23.21
CA ASP A 427 -1.28 -16.97 -23.82
C ASP A 427 -2.53 -16.64 -22.96
N ALA A 428 -2.46 -16.89 -21.66
CA ALA A 428 -3.58 -16.60 -20.76
C ALA A 428 -3.92 -15.09 -20.70
N LYS A 429 -2.92 -14.19 -20.73
CA LYS A 429 -3.13 -12.73 -20.86
C LYS A 429 -3.83 -12.36 -22.15
N SER A 430 -3.42 -12.97 -23.28
CA SER A 430 -4.03 -12.72 -24.60
C SER A 430 -5.49 -13.17 -24.63
N ARG A 431 -5.79 -14.35 -24.09
CA ARG A 431 -7.18 -14.84 -23.95
C ARG A 431 -8.01 -13.93 -23.04
N MET A 432 -7.42 -13.41 -21.94
CA MET A 432 -8.10 -12.49 -21.04
C MET A 432 -8.40 -11.15 -21.75
N LEU A 433 -7.49 -10.64 -22.57
CA LEU A 433 -7.74 -9.45 -23.42
C LEU A 433 -8.89 -9.69 -24.41
N GLY A 434 -8.95 -10.87 -25.02
CA GLY A 434 -10.09 -11.24 -25.90
C GLY A 434 -11.41 -11.32 -25.12
N TRP A 435 -11.37 -11.84 -23.89
CA TRP A 435 -12.56 -11.94 -23.04
C TRP A 435 -13.12 -10.57 -22.63
N ILE A 436 -12.25 -9.64 -22.18
CA ILE A 436 -12.69 -8.32 -21.71
C ILE A 436 -13.25 -7.42 -22.82
N GLN A 437 -12.95 -7.69 -24.09
CA GLN A 437 -13.53 -6.91 -25.21
C GLN A 437 -15.06 -6.96 -25.29
N LYS A 438 -15.68 -7.93 -24.64
CA LYS A 438 -17.16 -8.00 -24.50
C LYS A 438 -17.68 -6.98 -23.50
N TYR A 439 -16.82 -6.47 -22.62
CA TYR A 439 -17.15 -5.68 -21.44
C TYR A 439 -16.24 -4.46 -21.30
N ASP A 440 -16.69 -3.47 -20.54
CA ASP A 440 -15.89 -2.29 -20.20
C ASP A 440 -15.26 -2.42 -18.81
N VAL A 441 -15.92 -3.16 -17.90
CA VAL A 441 -15.51 -3.31 -16.51
C VAL A 441 -15.95 -4.66 -15.94
N LEU A 442 -15.12 -5.20 -15.04
CA LEU A 442 -15.37 -6.42 -14.28
C LEU A 442 -15.47 -6.09 -12.79
N LEU A 443 -16.50 -6.64 -12.11
CA LEU A 443 -16.62 -6.64 -10.66
C LEU A 443 -16.34 -8.02 -10.11
N CYS A 444 -15.46 -8.14 -9.11
CA CYS A 444 -15.13 -9.44 -8.52
C CYS A 444 -14.61 -9.30 -7.07
N PRO A 445 -14.53 -10.40 -6.31
CA PRO A 445 -13.96 -10.37 -4.97
C PRO A 445 -12.50 -9.93 -4.94
N VAL A 446 -12.08 -9.30 -3.83
CA VAL A 446 -10.65 -9.05 -3.51
C VAL A 446 -10.02 -10.30 -2.90
N ALA A 447 -10.76 -10.96 -2.04
CA ALA A 447 -10.38 -12.17 -1.32
C ALA A 447 -11.62 -13.04 -1.13
N GLY A 448 -11.43 -14.33 -0.85
CA GLY A 448 -12.55 -15.23 -0.57
C GLY A 448 -13.21 -15.02 0.80
N LYS A 449 -12.59 -14.23 1.69
CA LYS A 449 -13.04 -14.01 3.07
C LYS A 449 -12.81 -12.56 3.50
N ALA A 450 -13.55 -12.12 4.51
CA ALA A 450 -13.21 -10.94 5.30
C ALA A 450 -11.88 -11.13 6.05
N ALA A 451 -11.42 -10.11 6.79
CA ALA A 451 -10.13 -10.16 7.49
C ALA A 451 -10.00 -11.37 8.42
N GLU A 452 -8.95 -12.16 8.24
CA GLU A 452 -8.65 -13.36 9.05
C GLU A 452 -8.02 -12.99 10.40
N VAL A 453 -8.06 -13.93 11.36
CA VAL A 453 -7.41 -13.78 12.68
C VAL A 453 -5.89 -13.74 12.51
N ILE A 454 -5.20 -12.85 13.24
CA ILE A 454 -3.74 -12.71 13.17
C ILE A 454 -3.04 -13.94 13.78
N ASP A 455 -3.45 -14.36 14.97
CA ASP A 455 -2.82 -15.48 15.70
C ASP A 455 -3.35 -16.83 15.20
N ARG A 456 -2.84 -17.28 14.06
CA ARG A 456 -3.08 -18.65 13.59
C ARG A 456 -1.89 -19.54 13.96
N PRO A 457 -2.14 -20.80 14.39
CA PRO A 457 -1.07 -21.76 14.56
C PRO A 457 -0.25 -21.89 13.26
N ALA A 458 1.07 -21.96 13.36
CA ALA A 458 1.96 -22.13 12.22
C ALA A 458 1.64 -23.43 11.41
N SER A 459 1.04 -24.41 12.08
CA SER A 459 0.53 -25.67 11.47
C SER A 459 -0.80 -25.54 10.74
N ALA A 460 -1.53 -24.42 10.90
CA ALA A 460 -2.78 -24.23 10.17
C ALA A 460 -2.48 -24.12 8.68
N ALA A 461 -3.09 -24.99 7.87
CA ALA A 461 -2.99 -24.95 6.43
C ALA A 461 -3.24 -23.51 5.95
N ARG A 462 -2.29 -22.99 5.16
CA ARG A 462 -2.45 -21.68 4.54
C ARG A 462 -3.36 -21.83 3.33
N PRO A 463 -4.57 -21.33 3.37
CA PRO A 463 -5.29 -21.12 2.14
C PRO A 463 -4.72 -19.82 1.49
N ASN A 464 -3.45 -19.86 1.07
CA ASN A 464 -2.82 -18.78 0.30
C ASN A 464 -3.63 -18.39 -0.95
N ALA A 465 -4.54 -19.25 -1.34
CA ALA A 465 -5.45 -19.05 -2.43
C ALA A 465 -6.47 -17.91 -2.20
N TYR A 466 -6.88 -17.61 -0.98
CA TYR A 466 -8.01 -16.68 -0.76
C TYR A 466 -7.82 -15.29 -1.35
N THR A 467 -6.71 -14.61 -1.06
CA THR A 467 -6.45 -13.29 -1.66
C THR A 467 -5.69 -13.44 -2.97
N TRP A 468 -4.65 -14.25 -2.99
CA TRP A 468 -3.75 -14.38 -4.13
C TRP A 468 -4.44 -14.88 -5.41
N SER A 469 -5.39 -15.81 -5.30
CA SER A 469 -6.14 -16.31 -6.45
C SER A 469 -7.03 -15.25 -7.10
N TYR A 470 -7.49 -14.26 -6.33
CA TYR A 470 -8.30 -13.16 -6.84
C TYR A 470 -7.47 -12.00 -7.35
N THR A 471 -6.41 -11.63 -6.64
CA THR A 471 -5.63 -10.42 -6.96
C THR A 471 -4.51 -10.69 -7.96
N GLY A 472 -3.89 -11.88 -7.91
CA GLY A 472 -2.71 -12.23 -8.70
C GLY A 472 -2.93 -12.16 -10.21
N ALA A 473 -4.10 -12.55 -10.70
CA ALA A 473 -4.46 -12.48 -12.11
C ALA A 473 -4.28 -11.05 -12.68
N PHE A 474 -4.65 -10.02 -11.91
CA PHE A 474 -4.57 -8.62 -12.36
C PHE A 474 -3.19 -7.97 -12.15
N ASN A 475 -2.27 -8.62 -11.43
CA ASN A 475 -0.85 -8.29 -11.51
C ASN A 475 -0.24 -8.94 -12.77
N SER A 476 -0.61 -10.19 -13.07
CA SER A 476 -0.13 -10.90 -14.27
C SER A 476 -0.56 -10.21 -15.55
N THR A 477 -1.83 -9.82 -15.67
CA THR A 477 -2.34 -9.05 -16.83
C THR A 477 -1.87 -7.61 -16.83
N GLY A 478 -1.45 -7.06 -15.69
CA GLY A 478 -1.05 -5.66 -15.56
C GLY A 478 -2.22 -4.66 -15.57
N TRP A 479 -3.47 -5.12 -15.50
CA TRP A 479 -4.65 -4.26 -15.62
C TRP A 479 -4.90 -3.39 -14.40
N PRO A 480 -5.50 -2.20 -14.56
CA PRO A 480 -5.85 -1.32 -13.46
C PRO A 480 -6.95 -1.95 -12.61
N VAL A 481 -6.86 -1.76 -11.30
CA VAL A 481 -7.87 -2.23 -10.34
C VAL A 481 -8.07 -1.19 -9.25
N VAL A 482 -9.32 -0.83 -9.01
CA VAL A 482 -9.73 -0.06 -7.82
C VAL A 482 -10.46 -1.00 -6.85
N VAL A 483 -10.17 -0.86 -5.57
CA VAL A 483 -10.93 -1.51 -4.49
C VAL A 483 -11.70 -0.44 -3.74
N VAL A 484 -12.95 -0.74 -3.45
CA VAL A 484 -13.82 0.09 -2.60
C VAL A 484 -14.66 -0.83 -1.70
N ARG A 485 -14.92 -0.39 -0.46
CA ARG A 485 -15.81 -1.11 0.45
C ARG A 485 -17.23 -1.08 -0.08
N CYS A 486 -17.83 -2.24 -0.29
CA CYS A 486 -19.22 -2.40 -0.72
C CYS A 486 -20.08 -3.19 0.27
N GLY A 487 -19.47 -3.88 1.24
CA GLY A 487 -20.17 -4.72 2.18
C GLY A 487 -19.56 -4.75 3.57
N THR A 488 -20.13 -5.62 4.37
CA THR A 488 -19.71 -5.88 5.76
C THR A 488 -19.95 -7.37 6.02
N SER A 489 -19.08 -8.01 6.81
CA SER A 489 -19.24 -9.40 7.24
C SER A 489 -20.59 -9.65 7.91
N ALA A 490 -21.04 -10.90 7.93
CA ALA A 490 -22.36 -11.29 8.46
C ALA A 490 -22.58 -10.86 9.92
N ASP A 491 -21.51 -10.78 10.73
CA ASP A 491 -21.55 -10.29 12.10
C ASP A 491 -21.58 -8.75 12.22
N GLY A 492 -21.58 -8.04 11.10
CA GLY A 492 -21.64 -6.58 11.05
C GLY A 492 -20.34 -5.84 11.36
N LYS A 493 -19.22 -6.54 11.63
CA LYS A 493 -18.00 -5.93 12.15
C LYS A 493 -16.97 -5.59 11.09
N LEU A 494 -16.65 -6.54 10.21
CA LEU A 494 -15.54 -6.42 9.28
C LEU A 494 -15.96 -5.88 7.92
N PRO A 495 -15.20 -4.97 7.32
CA PRO A 495 -15.48 -4.47 5.98
C PRO A 495 -15.24 -5.55 4.92
N ILE A 496 -15.99 -5.46 3.82
CA ILE A 496 -15.78 -6.25 2.60
C ILE A 496 -15.67 -5.30 1.42
N GLY A 497 -14.51 -5.32 0.75
CA GLY A 497 -14.26 -4.59 -0.48
C GLY A 497 -14.44 -5.49 -1.70
N ILE A 498 -14.69 -4.87 -2.86
CA ILE A 498 -14.67 -5.54 -4.16
C ILE A 498 -13.61 -4.94 -5.07
N GLN A 499 -13.13 -5.72 -6.05
CA GLN A 499 -12.29 -5.25 -7.15
C GLN A 499 -13.17 -4.75 -8.30
N ILE A 500 -12.79 -3.59 -8.83
CA ILE A 500 -13.32 -2.99 -10.04
C ILE A 500 -12.16 -2.94 -11.03
N VAL A 501 -12.24 -3.76 -12.09
CA VAL A 501 -11.16 -4.04 -13.02
C VAL A 501 -11.57 -3.58 -14.41
N ALA A 502 -10.67 -2.91 -15.12
CA ALA A 502 -10.89 -2.55 -16.53
C ALA A 502 -9.69 -2.98 -17.40
N ALA A 503 -9.84 -2.84 -18.71
CA ALA A 503 -8.75 -3.06 -19.66
C ALA A 503 -7.56 -2.12 -19.37
N PRO A 504 -6.34 -2.40 -19.85
CA PRO A 504 -5.17 -1.55 -19.62
C PRO A 504 -5.45 -0.08 -19.94
N TRP A 505 -4.94 0.81 -19.08
CA TRP A 505 -5.04 2.27 -19.20
C TRP A 505 -6.44 2.87 -18.99
N ARG A 506 -7.40 2.07 -18.53
CA ARG A 506 -8.77 2.50 -18.27
C ARG A 506 -9.03 2.67 -16.76
N GLU A 507 -8.09 3.32 -16.06
CA GLU A 507 -8.28 3.74 -14.66
C GLU A 507 -9.50 4.66 -14.51
N ASP A 508 -9.81 5.46 -15.53
CA ASP A 508 -11.00 6.30 -15.61
C ASP A 508 -12.29 5.51 -15.35
N ILE A 509 -12.46 4.37 -16.04
CA ILE A 509 -13.63 3.49 -15.85
C ILE A 509 -13.64 2.92 -14.42
N CYS A 510 -12.48 2.40 -13.95
CA CYS A 510 -12.40 1.84 -12.60
C CYS A 510 -12.80 2.87 -11.53
N LEU A 511 -12.30 4.10 -11.64
CA LEU A 511 -12.57 5.18 -10.69
C LEU A 511 -14.01 5.69 -10.77
N ALA A 512 -14.58 5.83 -11.97
CA ALA A 512 -15.96 6.25 -12.15
C ALA A 512 -16.96 5.23 -11.56
N VAL A 513 -16.74 3.93 -11.82
CA VAL A 513 -17.56 2.86 -11.25
C VAL A 513 -17.36 2.76 -9.73
N ALA A 514 -16.11 2.89 -9.25
CA ALA A 514 -15.83 2.90 -7.81
C ALA A 514 -16.54 4.05 -7.09
N SER A 515 -16.53 5.26 -7.65
CA SER A 515 -17.22 6.42 -7.10
C SER A 515 -18.74 6.20 -7.04
N PHE A 516 -19.31 5.61 -8.09
CA PHE A 516 -20.72 5.24 -8.08
C PHE A 516 -21.03 4.20 -6.99
N LEU A 517 -20.26 3.13 -6.89
CA LEU A 517 -20.46 2.08 -5.88
C LEU A 517 -20.20 2.60 -4.45
N GLU A 518 -19.24 3.51 -4.26
CA GLU A 518 -19.04 4.20 -2.99
C GLU A 518 -20.30 5.00 -2.58
N SER A 519 -20.93 5.69 -3.52
CA SER A 519 -22.16 6.45 -3.26
C SER A 519 -23.35 5.56 -2.84
N LYS A 520 -23.38 4.29 -3.31
CA LYS A 520 -24.44 3.32 -2.98
C LYS A 520 -24.18 2.60 -1.66
N SER A 521 -22.93 2.23 -1.38
CA SER A 521 -22.54 1.48 -0.18
C SER A 521 -22.24 2.36 1.03
N GLY A 522 -22.01 3.67 0.81
CA GLY A 522 -21.48 4.61 1.80
C GLY A 522 -19.95 4.50 1.95
N GLY A 523 -19.29 3.53 1.29
CA GLY A 523 -17.84 3.37 1.28
C GLY A 523 -17.25 3.16 2.67
N TRP A 524 -16.16 3.88 2.95
CA TRP A 524 -15.50 3.83 4.26
C TRP A 524 -16.44 4.22 5.40
N LYS A 525 -16.35 3.47 6.51
CA LYS A 525 -17.03 3.78 7.77
C LYS A 525 -15.99 3.90 8.88
N LYS A 526 -16.22 4.78 9.84
CA LYS A 526 -15.33 4.97 10.99
C LYS A 526 -15.19 3.66 11.77
N PRO A 527 -13.97 3.15 12.02
CA PRO A 527 -13.76 1.99 12.89
C PRO A 527 -14.00 2.34 14.36
N PRO A 528 -14.28 1.32 15.21
CA PRO A 528 -14.59 1.51 16.63
C PRO A 528 -13.34 1.72 17.50
N ILE A 529 -12.41 2.58 17.10
CA ILE A 529 -11.13 2.84 17.75
C ILE A 529 -10.94 4.34 17.99
#